data_6ae75649932f4ae4623f75629f25c5b0
#
_entry.id   6ae75649932f4ae4623f75629f25c5b0
#
_cell.length_a   1.000
_cell.length_b   1.000
_cell.length_c   1.000
_cell.angle_alpha   90.00
_cell.angle_beta   90.00
_cell.angle_gamma   90.00
#
_symmetry.space_group_name_H-M   'P 1'
#
loop_
_entity.id
_entity.type
_entity.pdbx_description
1 polymer ?
#
loop_
_entity_poly.entity_id
_entity_poly.type
_entity_poly.pdbx_seq_one_letter_code
_entity_poly.pdbx_strand_id
1 'polypeptide(L)'
;MFKNIMKILSLLLLLSSVFSFDKQIYSTIQMLDQVQIINPNNLQIEQSVSTEFENSSFDCMDYSSQMNCEMNNDCLWMDNHCMEINDSCMDLLSEMECNMSSGCEWMMGMCMELSEDCMNYSSEMECNMSSSCEWMMGMCMDSMGNNVNTPHFIVLDETNGYWFVTTIASGFVAQYSLLDNSFIDSYFVGDAPALLAVDPISKKIYCSRMMPMNGMGNMMPSSESTIIQSLSYNAMGLQESQQYSINSPAPHGLAINNDGTEVYTASNTADWLYKIDIENNEVIGVVMDSEINNTPSQTTQRLKPIQCLSIENKLFVTCSAGIWMNPFTGEQSIIPGKLQMWNSDSMQLIDSYEFSDFSAPWHIKESPLENIVYVALSGDNLYDTEAVASIRYSDSELSLDWETSNDNFDTLHGIDVSSDGEYIFVSGRGDGHIHKIDNNGNYIDNIFLGSMSMLGGIAIEKKGLPSLGDLNNDLVINVADVVLAVNTIFNSMMSSPYSLYASDLNGDGITNVVDVVQIVSLILD
;
A
#
# COMPACT_ATOMS: atom_id res chain seq x y z
N MET A 1 -49.07 -12.51 24.89
CA MET A 1 -48.26 -11.29 24.92
C MET A 1 -46.78 -11.61 24.90
N PHE A 2 -46.26 -12.41 25.82
CA PHE A 2 -44.83 -12.79 25.88
C PHE A 2 -44.25 -13.48 24.62
N LYS A 3 -45.01 -14.36 23.95
CA LYS A 3 -44.58 -15.02 22.71
C LYS A 3 -44.41 -14.06 21.51
N ASN A 4 -45.14 -12.96 21.50
CA ASN A 4 -45.05 -11.95 20.44
C ASN A 4 -43.89 -10.97 20.72
N ILE A 5 -43.60 -10.71 21.99
CA ILE A 5 -42.43 -9.90 22.38
C ILE A 5 -41.13 -10.64 22.06
N MET A 6 -41.05 -11.95 22.33
CA MET A 6 -39.86 -12.75 21.96
C MET A 6 -39.67 -12.86 20.43
N LYS A 7 -40.75 -12.91 19.65
CA LYS A 7 -40.64 -12.88 18.18
C LYS A 7 -40.21 -11.51 17.64
N ILE A 8 -40.62 -10.44 18.28
CA ILE A 8 -40.21 -9.06 17.90
C ILE A 8 -38.74 -8.82 18.33
N LEU A 9 -38.31 -9.33 19.51
CA LEU A 9 -36.93 -9.28 19.91
C LEU A 9 -36.00 -10.14 19.02
N SER A 10 -36.45 -11.34 18.63
CA SER A 10 -35.68 -12.17 17.69
C SER A 10 -35.66 -11.61 16.26
N LEU A 11 -36.71 -10.86 15.84
CA LEU A 11 -36.72 -10.17 14.57
C LEU A 11 -35.84 -8.89 14.60
N LEU A 12 -35.80 -8.20 15.74
CA LEU A 12 -34.88 -7.07 15.97
C LEU A 12 -33.42 -7.52 16.08
N LEU A 13 -33.14 -8.69 16.67
CA LEU A 13 -31.82 -9.31 16.69
C LEU A 13 -31.40 -9.88 15.33
N LEU A 14 -32.35 -10.29 14.47
CA LEU A 14 -32.10 -10.69 13.09
C LEU A 14 -31.98 -9.50 12.13
N LEU A 15 -32.51 -8.33 12.48
CA LEU A 15 -32.34 -7.10 11.70
C LEU A 15 -31.07 -6.32 12.06
N SER A 16 -30.41 -6.64 13.19
CA SER A 16 -29.09 -6.10 13.53
C SER A 16 -27.92 -6.82 12.86
N SER A 17 -28.19 -7.87 12.08
CA SER A 17 -27.18 -8.66 11.39
C SER A 17 -27.06 -8.41 9.88
N VAL A 18 -27.58 -7.28 9.38
CA VAL A 18 -27.60 -7.01 7.92
C VAL A 18 -27.04 -5.62 7.57
N PHE A 19 -26.30 -5.00 8.44
CA PHE A 19 -25.54 -3.82 8.05
C PHE A 19 -24.05 -4.14 8.20
N SER A 20 -23.34 -4.16 7.07
CA SER A 20 -21.89 -4.03 7.05
C SER A 20 -21.55 -2.80 7.89
N PHE A 21 -20.72 -2.99 8.90
CA PHE A 21 -20.23 -1.90 9.74
C PHE A 21 -18.99 -1.22 9.14
N ASP A 22 -18.62 -1.59 7.90
CA ASP A 22 -17.50 -0.97 7.19
C ASP A 22 -17.76 0.53 7.07
N LYS A 23 -16.78 1.31 7.52
CA LYS A 23 -16.92 2.76 7.55
C LYS A 23 -16.49 3.40 6.26
N GLN A 24 -15.28 3.09 5.81
CA GLN A 24 -14.64 3.77 4.70
C GLN A 24 -13.78 2.81 3.89
N ILE A 25 -13.69 3.09 2.59
CA ILE A 25 -12.73 2.48 1.67
C ILE A 25 -11.66 3.53 1.38
N TYR A 26 -10.42 3.16 1.53
CA TYR A 26 -9.25 3.95 1.18
C TYR A 26 -8.68 3.40 -0.12
N SER A 27 -8.53 4.24 -1.14
CA SER A 27 -7.94 3.86 -2.43
C SER A 27 -6.88 4.85 -2.87
N THR A 28 -5.70 4.36 -3.22
CA THR A 28 -4.61 5.20 -3.74
C THR A 28 -4.85 5.56 -5.20
N ILE A 29 -4.63 6.83 -5.54
CA ILE A 29 -4.64 7.35 -6.91
C ILE A 29 -3.24 7.85 -7.26
N GLN A 30 -2.50 7.04 -8.01
CA GLN A 30 -1.07 7.25 -8.24
C GLN A 30 -0.78 8.53 -9.01
N MET A 31 -1.57 8.83 -10.04
CA MET A 31 -1.33 9.98 -10.93
C MET A 31 -1.79 11.31 -10.34
N LEU A 32 -2.50 11.32 -9.22
CA LEU A 32 -3.00 12.53 -8.57
C LEU A 32 -2.39 12.74 -7.18
N ASP A 33 -1.44 11.90 -6.76
CA ASP A 33 -0.85 11.94 -5.42
C ASP A 33 -1.88 12.06 -4.29
N GLN A 34 -2.92 11.20 -4.37
CA GLN A 34 -4.05 11.24 -3.46
C GLN A 34 -4.46 9.85 -2.99
N VAL A 35 -5.10 9.84 -1.82
CA VAL A 35 -5.93 8.73 -1.36
C VAL A 35 -7.38 9.20 -1.32
N GLN A 36 -8.26 8.49 -2.02
CA GLN A 36 -9.71 8.73 -1.96
C GLN A 36 -10.32 7.91 -0.85
N ILE A 37 -11.16 8.56 -0.06
CA ILE A 37 -11.94 7.95 1.02
C ILE A 37 -13.39 7.89 0.56
N ILE A 38 -13.93 6.67 0.52
CA ILE A 38 -15.18 6.36 -0.17
C ILE A 38 -16.09 5.60 0.79
N ASN A 39 -17.36 5.95 0.79
CA ASN A 39 -18.38 5.22 1.55
C ASN A 39 -18.70 3.86 0.89
N PRO A 40 -18.52 2.72 1.58
CA PRO A 40 -18.73 1.40 0.98
C PRO A 40 -20.18 1.07 0.64
N ASN A 41 -21.15 1.78 1.25
CA ASN A 41 -22.57 1.50 1.08
C ASN A 41 -23.16 2.15 -0.18
N ASN A 42 -22.71 3.37 -0.51
CA ASN A 42 -23.26 4.15 -1.62
C ASN A 42 -22.21 4.56 -2.66
N LEU A 43 -20.96 4.14 -2.48
CA LEU A 43 -19.82 4.43 -3.35
C LEU A 43 -19.64 5.93 -3.64
N GLN A 44 -19.84 6.79 -2.65
CA GLN A 44 -19.60 8.23 -2.76
C GLN A 44 -18.25 8.60 -2.13
N ILE A 45 -17.52 9.50 -2.79
CA ILE A 45 -16.29 10.08 -2.23
C ILE A 45 -16.68 10.97 -1.06
N GLU A 46 -16.12 10.69 0.11
CA GLU A 46 -16.32 11.49 1.32
C GLU A 46 -15.18 12.48 1.54
N GLN A 47 -13.96 12.08 1.17
CA GLN A 47 -12.76 12.91 1.32
C GLN A 47 -11.70 12.53 0.29
N SER A 48 -10.91 13.53 -0.12
CA SER A 48 -9.65 13.33 -0.83
C SER A 48 -8.50 13.80 0.06
N VAL A 49 -7.52 12.93 0.28
CA VAL A 49 -6.34 13.23 1.09
C VAL A 49 -5.13 13.31 0.17
N SER A 50 -4.42 14.45 0.17
CA SER A 50 -3.17 14.58 -0.56
C SER A 50 -2.09 13.72 0.09
N THR A 51 -1.29 13.07 -0.74
CA THR A 51 -0.04 12.43 -0.34
C THR A 51 1.18 13.28 -0.71
N GLU A 52 0.97 14.51 -1.15
CA GLU A 52 2.00 15.53 -1.21
C GLU A 52 2.29 15.99 0.21
N PHE A 53 3.43 15.65 0.72
CA PHE A 53 3.94 16.13 2.00
C PHE A 53 5.24 16.89 1.75
N GLU A 54 5.38 18.06 2.36
CA GLU A 54 6.66 18.75 2.36
C GLU A 54 7.67 17.86 3.09
N ASN A 55 8.75 17.54 2.42
CA ASN A 55 9.87 16.82 3.02
C ASN A 55 10.54 17.73 4.07
N SER A 56 9.86 17.94 5.20
CA SER A 56 10.30 18.86 6.27
C SER A 56 11.51 18.35 7.05
N SER A 57 12.12 17.23 6.67
CA SER A 57 13.23 16.65 7.43
C SER A 57 14.48 16.30 6.60
N PHE A 58 14.51 16.53 5.30
CA PHE A 58 15.74 16.40 4.54
C PHE A 58 16.32 17.78 4.25
N ASP A 59 17.15 18.25 5.14
CA ASP A 59 18.11 19.29 4.83
C ASP A 59 19.13 18.69 3.86
N CYS A 60 19.30 19.28 2.68
CA CYS A 60 20.32 18.86 1.71
C CYS A 60 21.70 18.69 2.38
N MET A 61 21.96 19.42 3.45
CA MET A 61 23.19 19.32 4.26
C MET A 61 23.37 17.97 4.96
N ASP A 62 22.31 17.15 5.10
CA ASP A 62 22.39 15.81 5.72
C ASP A 62 23.03 14.78 4.78
N TYR A 63 23.12 15.06 3.48
CA TYR A 63 23.78 14.18 2.53
C TYR A 63 25.31 14.31 2.58
N SER A 64 25.96 13.25 2.99
CA SER A 64 27.43 13.18 3.09
C SER A 64 28.14 12.75 1.80
N SER A 65 27.40 12.42 0.73
CA SER A 65 27.96 11.99 -0.54
C SER A 65 27.26 12.65 -1.74
N GLN A 66 28.04 12.89 -2.79
CA GLN A 66 27.54 13.45 -4.04
C GLN A 66 26.39 12.60 -4.64
N MET A 67 26.51 11.29 -4.60
CA MET A 67 25.52 10.38 -5.16
C MET A 67 24.18 10.53 -4.46
N ASN A 68 24.16 10.58 -3.13
CA ASN A 68 22.92 10.72 -2.36
C ASN A 68 22.31 12.12 -2.52
N CYS A 69 23.14 13.16 -2.64
CA CYS A 69 22.69 14.51 -2.89
C CYS A 69 22.03 14.67 -4.27
N GLU A 70 22.67 14.13 -5.32
CA GLU A 70 22.19 14.22 -6.71
C GLU A 70 20.98 13.29 -6.98
N MET A 71 20.63 12.38 -6.06
CA MET A 71 19.39 11.61 -6.12
C MET A 71 18.18 12.39 -5.62
N ASN A 72 18.38 13.50 -4.90
CA ASN A 72 17.31 14.41 -4.54
C ASN A 72 17.34 15.61 -5.52
N ASN A 73 16.26 15.80 -6.26
CA ASN A 73 16.16 16.83 -7.27
C ASN A 73 16.18 18.27 -6.71
N ASP A 74 15.91 18.41 -5.40
CA ASP A 74 15.92 19.70 -4.69
C ASP A 74 17.31 20.05 -4.16
N CYS A 75 18.30 19.14 -4.36
CA CYS A 75 19.63 19.29 -3.85
C CYS A 75 20.68 19.31 -4.97
N LEU A 76 21.70 20.15 -4.79
CA LEU A 76 22.85 20.26 -5.68
C LEU A 76 24.15 19.98 -4.91
N TRP A 77 25.01 19.10 -5.45
CA TRP A 77 26.33 18.85 -4.88
C TRP A 77 27.34 19.88 -5.38
N MET A 78 27.77 20.81 -4.53
CA MET A 78 28.77 21.82 -4.84
C MET A 78 29.83 21.89 -3.72
N ASP A 79 31.10 22.07 -4.10
CA ASP A 79 32.24 22.27 -3.18
C ASP A 79 32.34 21.23 -2.04
N ASN A 80 32.00 19.95 -2.32
CA ASN A 80 31.93 18.85 -1.35
C ASN A 80 30.81 18.97 -0.29
N HIS A 81 29.76 19.74 -0.58
CA HIS A 81 28.56 19.86 0.26
C HIS A 81 27.33 19.67 -0.62
N CYS A 82 26.29 19.12 -0.02
CA CYS A 82 24.96 19.08 -0.60
C CYS A 82 24.19 20.35 -0.18
N MET A 83 23.62 21.07 -1.12
CA MET A 83 22.92 22.33 -0.87
C MET A 83 21.52 22.30 -1.49
N GLU A 84 20.57 22.99 -0.87
CA GLU A 84 19.24 23.18 -1.45
C GLU A 84 19.27 24.03 -2.72
N ILE A 85 18.49 23.63 -3.72
CA ILE A 85 18.22 24.45 -4.90
C ILE A 85 17.08 25.40 -4.52
N ASN A 86 17.37 26.68 -4.38
CA ASN A 86 16.33 27.67 -4.09
C ASN A 86 15.38 27.83 -5.28
N ASP A 87 14.10 27.50 -5.07
CA ASP A 87 13.04 27.43 -6.10
C ASP A 87 12.52 28.76 -6.62
N SER A 88 12.94 29.89 -6.10
CA SER A 88 12.47 31.18 -6.60
C SER A 88 13.46 31.77 -7.59
N CYS A 89 13.09 31.78 -8.87
CA CYS A 89 13.89 32.46 -9.89
C CYS A 89 14.19 33.93 -9.53
N MET A 90 13.29 34.60 -8.79
CA MET A 90 13.46 36.02 -8.41
C MET A 90 14.58 36.23 -7.38
N ASP A 91 15.02 35.23 -6.67
CA ASP A 91 16.09 35.30 -5.66
C ASP A 91 17.48 35.14 -6.28
N LEU A 92 17.58 34.73 -7.56
CA LEU A 92 18.81 34.56 -8.28
C LEU A 92 19.29 35.90 -8.84
N LEU A 93 20.39 36.41 -8.31
CA LEU A 93 20.87 37.75 -8.57
C LEU A 93 21.88 37.84 -9.73
N SER A 94 22.26 36.71 -10.35
CA SER A 94 23.20 36.70 -11.47
C SER A 94 22.68 35.90 -12.66
N GLU A 95 23.01 36.31 -13.87
CA GLU A 95 22.68 35.63 -15.12
C GLU A 95 23.20 34.17 -15.12
N MET A 96 24.34 33.92 -14.49
CA MET A 96 24.93 32.56 -14.40
C MET A 96 24.12 31.66 -13.50
N GLU A 97 23.69 32.11 -12.33
CA GLU A 97 22.86 31.36 -11.39
C GLU A 97 21.47 31.10 -11.99
N CYS A 98 20.89 32.11 -12.63
CA CYS A 98 19.60 31.99 -13.30
C CYS A 98 19.61 30.94 -14.41
N ASN A 99 20.60 30.95 -15.29
CA ASN A 99 20.71 30.02 -16.42
C ASN A 99 21.15 28.58 -15.99
N MET A 100 21.53 28.38 -14.75
CA MET A 100 21.81 27.06 -14.18
C MET A 100 20.60 26.48 -13.46
N SER A 101 19.59 27.29 -13.14
CA SER A 101 18.34 26.83 -12.52
C SER A 101 17.35 26.41 -13.60
N SER A 102 16.82 25.20 -13.49
CA SER A 102 15.79 24.68 -14.39
C SER A 102 14.50 25.49 -14.20
N GLY A 103 13.87 25.92 -15.30
CA GLY A 103 12.63 26.70 -15.26
C GLY A 103 12.83 28.21 -15.08
N CYS A 104 14.08 28.72 -15.10
CA CYS A 104 14.39 30.14 -15.01
C CYS A 104 15.09 30.65 -16.28
N GLU A 105 14.80 31.85 -16.67
CA GLU A 105 15.48 32.57 -17.76
C GLU A 105 15.87 33.97 -17.33
N TRP A 106 17.11 34.37 -17.70
CA TRP A 106 17.59 35.72 -17.43
C TRP A 106 17.09 36.69 -18.49
N MET A 107 16.10 37.52 -18.15
CA MET A 107 15.53 38.53 -19.03
C MET A 107 15.55 39.90 -18.38
N MET A 108 15.93 40.91 -19.15
CA MET A 108 15.95 42.35 -18.74
C MET A 108 16.71 42.64 -17.43
N GLY A 109 17.70 41.83 -17.07
CA GLY A 109 18.50 42.01 -15.86
C GLY A 109 17.88 41.42 -14.59
N MET A 110 16.88 40.56 -14.73
CA MET A 110 16.24 39.80 -13.65
C MET A 110 16.08 38.33 -14.07
N CYS A 111 16.12 37.44 -13.12
CA CYS A 111 15.78 36.04 -13.32
C CYS A 111 14.27 35.86 -13.19
N MET A 112 13.63 35.28 -14.19
CA MET A 112 12.17 35.13 -14.26
C MET A 112 11.82 33.66 -14.48
N GLU A 113 10.69 33.23 -13.91
CA GLU A 113 10.13 31.90 -14.14
C GLU A 113 9.60 31.78 -15.58
N LEU A 114 9.96 30.69 -16.25
CA LEU A 114 9.40 30.33 -17.55
C LEU A 114 8.03 29.71 -17.33
N SER A 115 6.96 30.42 -17.54
CA SER A 115 5.62 29.87 -17.61
C SER A 115 5.38 29.28 -19.01
N GLU A 116 5.66 28.01 -19.22
CA GLU A 116 5.33 27.30 -20.44
C GLU A 116 4.00 26.55 -20.27
N ASP A 117 3.04 26.88 -21.13
CA ASP A 117 1.81 26.09 -21.27
C ASP A 117 2.09 24.94 -22.25
N CYS A 118 2.37 23.75 -21.73
CA CYS A 118 2.76 22.57 -22.50
C CYS A 118 1.69 22.17 -23.53
N MET A 119 0.43 22.50 -23.31
CA MET A 119 -0.67 22.23 -24.26
C MET A 119 -0.52 22.97 -25.60
N ASN A 120 0.35 23.95 -25.68
CA ASN A 120 0.60 24.70 -26.91
C ASN A 120 1.55 24.00 -27.90
N TYR A 121 2.27 22.96 -27.46
CA TYR A 121 3.13 22.16 -28.32
C TYR A 121 2.33 21.09 -29.06
N SER A 122 2.43 21.09 -30.39
CA SER A 122 1.66 20.22 -31.27
C SER A 122 2.43 18.99 -31.75
N SER A 123 3.71 18.86 -31.41
CA SER A 123 4.55 17.75 -31.78
C SER A 123 5.44 17.26 -30.63
N GLU A 124 5.72 15.97 -30.63
CA GLU A 124 6.62 15.32 -29.66
C GLU A 124 8.01 15.99 -29.60
N MET A 125 8.52 16.43 -30.75
CA MET A 125 9.83 17.09 -30.83
C MET A 125 9.82 18.45 -30.15
N GLU A 126 8.76 19.24 -30.34
CA GLU A 126 8.62 20.56 -29.68
C GLU A 126 8.39 20.40 -28.18
N CYS A 127 7.57 19.44 -27.80
CA CYS A 127 7.30 19.13 -26.40
C CYS A 127 8.58 18.73 -25.64
N ASN A 128 9.35 17.79 -26.19
CA ASN A 128 10.58 17.30 -25.56
C ASN A 128 11.76 18.30 -25.62
N MET A 129 11.58 19.44 -26.27
CA MET A 129 12.56 20.55 -26.21
C MET A 129 12.36 21.44 -24.97
N SER A 130 11.19 21.39 -24.35
CA SER A 130 10.94 22.03 -23.05
C SER A 130 11.30 21.05 -21.92
N SER A 131 12.03 21.52 -20.93
CA SER A 131 12.37 20.72 -19.74
C SER A 131 11.19 20.56 -18.78
N SER A 132 10.15 21.38 -18.93
CA SER A 132 8.93 21.37 -18.13
C SER A 132 7.79 20.59 -18.78
N CYS A 133 8.00 20.03 -19.98
CA CYS A 133 6.96 19.31 -20.71
C CYS A 133 7.40 17.91 -21.12
N GLU A 134 6.45 16.99 -21.16
CA GLU A 134 6.64 15.62 -21.61
C GLU A 134 5.56 15.23 -22.61
N TRP A 135 5.98 14.51 -23.67
CA TRP A 135 5.04 14.01 -24.68
C TRP A 135 4.47 12.67 -24.27
N MET A 136 3.21 12.66 -23.84
CA MET A 136 2.51 11.44 -23.45
C MET A 136 1.20 11.27 -24.22
N MET A 137 0.91 10.05 -24.68
CA MET A 137 -0.34 9.66 -25.37
C MET A 137 -0.75 10.57 -26.54
N GLY A 138 0.23 11.18 -27.25
CA GLY A 138 -0.05 12.04 -28.40
C GLY A 138 -0.38 13.48 -28.04
N MET A 139 -0.15 13.90 -26.82
CA MET A 139 -0.30 15.29 -26.33
C MET A 139 0.95 15.70 -25.55
N CYS A 140 1.27 16.98 -25.61
CA CYS A 140 2.28 17.57 -24.75
C CYS A 140 1.60 18.00 -23.44
N MET A 141 2.08 17.49 -22.34
CA MET A 141 1.56 17.78 -21.02
C MET A 141 2.69 18.40 -20.20
N ASP A 142 2.34 19.16 -19.16
CA ASP A 142 3.33 19.56 -18.19
C ASP A 142 4.06 18.31 -17.73
N SER A 143 5.40 18.31 -17.78
CA SER A 143 6.17 17.25 -17.15
C SER A 143 5.68 17.26 -15.71
N MET A 144 5.08 16.17 -15.27
CA MET A 144 4.66 16.07 -13.89
C MET A 144 5.86 16.45 -13.06
N GLY A 145 5.77 17.59 -12.39
CA GLY A 145 6.89 18.16 -11.67
C GLY A 145 7.55 17.10 -10.82
N ASN A 146 8.84 17.20 -10.58
CA ASN A 146 9.70 16.21 -9.92
C ASN A 146 9.26 15.74 -8.53
N ASN A 147 8.04 16.05 -8.11
CA ASN A 147 7.45 15.75 -6.81
C ASN A 147 6.23 14.83 -6.87
N VAL A 148 6.13 13.95 -7.86
CA VAL A 148 5.07 12.94 -7.89
C VAL A 148 5.42 11.85 -6.89
N ASN A 149 4.68 11.76 -5.80
CA ASN A 149 4.88 10.74 -4.77
C ASN A 149 4.43 9.36 -5.23
N THR A 150 3.42 9.29 -6.07
CA THR A 150 2.86 8.06 -6.64
C THR A 150 2.45 7.07 -5.54
N PRO A 151 1.39 7.35 -4.75
CA PRO A 151 0.92 6.48 -3.69
C PRO A 151 0.50 5.12 -4.27
N HIS A 152 1.06 4.02 -3.74
CA HIS A 152 0.86 2.72 -4.36
C HIS A 152 0.06 1.74 -3.50
N PHE A 153 0.51 1.46 -2.29
CA PHE A 153 -0.12 0.47 -1.42
C PHE A 153 -0.50 1.11 -0.08
N ILE A 154 -1.64 0.70 0.46
CA ILE A 154 -2.21 1.27 1.69
C ILE A 154 -2.56 0.16 2.67
N VAL A 155 -2.26 0.37 3.96
CA VAL A 155 -2.66 -0.51 5.07
C VAL A 155 -3.21 0.30 6.23
N LEU A 156 -4.13 -0.30 6.99
CA LEU A 156 -4.77 0.31 8.15
C LEU A 156 -4.35 -0.42 9.42
N ASP A 157 -4.01 0.34 10.45
CA ASP A 157 -3.94 -0.12 11.84
C ASP A 157 -5.15 0.40 12.61
N GLU A 158 -6.23 -0.32 12.55
CA GLU A 158 -7.48 0.04 13.22
C GLU A 158 -7.42 -0.14 14.75
N THR A 159 -6.38 -0.77 15.29
CA THR A 159 -6.17 -0.91 16.73
C THR A 159 -5.64 0.38 17.33
N ASN A 160 -4.69 1.01 16.65
CA ASN A 160 -4.05 2.23 17.13
C ASN A 160 -4.54 3.50 16.42
N GLY A 161 -5.33 3.39 15.35
CA GLY A 161 -5.92 4.51 14.63
C GLY A 161 -4.95 5.18 13.65
N TYR A 162 -4.20 4.40 12.87
CA TYR A 162 -3.30 4.90 11.84
C TYR A 162 -3.58 4.25 10.49
N TRP A 163 -3.23 4.95 9.42
CA TRP A 163 -3.05 4.34 8.12
C TRP A 163 -1.71 4.75 7.50
N PHE A 164 -1.20 3.89 6.64
CA PHE A 164 0.11 4.04 6.04
C PHE A 164 0.03 3.80 4.55
N VAL A 165 0.84 4.55 3.79
CA VAL A 165 0.90 4.43 2.34
C VAL A 165 2.35 4.44 1.87
N THR A 166 2.67 3.61 0.88
CA THR A 166 3.94 3.68 0.15
C THR A 166 3.84 4.67 -0.99
N THR A 167 4.88 5.48 -1.21
CA THR A 167 5.02 6.37 -2.36
C THR A 167 6.18 5.90 -3.22
N ILE A 168 5.86 5.26 -4.37
CA ILE A 168 6.87 4.54 -5.18
C ILE A 168 7.91 5.48 -5.74
N ALA A 169 7.48 6.62 -6.31
CA ALA A 169 8.36 7.51 -7.03
C ALA A 169 9.29 8.30 -6.10
N SER A 170 8.81 8.68 -4.93
CA SER A 170 9.58 9.45 -3.94
C SER A 170 10.32 8.58 -2.92
N GLY A 171 9.98 7.30 -2.80
CA GLY A 171 10.72 6.38 -1.93
C GLY A 171 10.33 6.43 -0.44
N PHE A 172 9.12 6.89 -0.09
CA PHE A 172 8.70 7.05 1.29
C PHE A 172 7.62 6.04 1.72
N VAL A 173 7.54 5.86 3.03
CA VAL A 173 6.35 5.38 3.73
C VAL A 173 5.79 6.56 4.51
N ALA A 174 4.52 6.90 4.31
CA ALA A 174 3.85 7.99 5.02
C ALA A 174 2.82 7.45 6.01
N GLN A 175 2.72 8.11 7.16
CA GLN A 175 1.82 7.79 8.28
C GLN A 175 0.76 8.88 8.43
N TYR A 176 -0.48 8.47 8.58
CA TYR A 176 -1.64 9.33 8.80
C TYR A 176 -2.48 8.84 9.97
N SER A 177 -3.27 9.73 10.54
CA SER A 177 -4.29 9.42 11.55
C SER A 177 -5.57 8.89 10.89
N LEU A 178 -6.13 7.77 11.38
CA LEU A 178 -7.48 7.31 10.98
C LEU A 178 -8.60 8.19 11.54
N LEU A 179 -8.31 8.99 12.59
CA LEU A 179 -9.34 9.79 13.26
C LEU A 179 -9.86 10.92 12.36
N ASP A 180 -8.96 11.59 11.64
CA ASP A 180 -9.23 12.80 10.86
C ASP A 180 -8.47 12.86 9.53
N ASN A 181 -7.76 11.79 9.19
CA ASN A 181 -6.92 11.66 8.00
C ASN A 181 -5.79 12.69 7.89
N SER A 182 -5.39 13.29 9.02
CA SER A 182 -4.27 14.21 9.06
C SER A 182 -2.94 13.48 8.87
N PHE A 183 -2.02 14.11 8.12
CA PHE A 183 -0.64 13.66 7.99
C PHE A 183 0.08 13.74 9.33
N ILE A 184 0.87 12.72 9.67
CA ILE A 184 1.66 12.67 10.90
C ILE A 184 3.14 12.77 10.57
N ASP A 185 3.64 11.87 9.69
CA ASP A 185 5.07 11.78 9.39
C ASP A 185 5.30 10.98 8.11
N SER A 186 6.51 11.08 7.57
CA SER A 186 6.99 10.23 6.48
C SER A 186 8.43 9.81 6.72
N TYR A 187 8.78 8.60 6.29
CA TYR A 187 10.13 8.06 6.41
C TYR A 187 10.65 7.61 5.05
N PHE A 188 11.81 8.13 4.67
CA PHE A 188 12.47 7.72 3.43
C PHE A 188 13.03 6.30 3.59
N VAL A 189 12.51 5.38 2.81
CA VAL A 189 12.93 3.97 2.81
C VAL A 189 13.79 3.61 1.61
N GLY A 190 13.95 4.53 0.64
CA GLY A 190 14.72 4.30 -0.58
C GLY A 190 13.91 3.63 -1.69
N ASP A 191 14.61 3.08 -2.67
CA ASP A 191 14.08 2.62 -3.96
C ASP A 191 12.74 1.88 -3.90
N ALA A 192 11.78 2.44 -4.61
CA ALA A 192 10.51 1.82 -5.01
C ALA A 192 9.83 0.97 -3.93
N PRO A 193 9.41 1.55 -2.79
CA PRO A 193 8.65 0.84 -1.77
C PRO A 193 7.37 0.27 -2.39
N ALA A 194 7.11 -1.03 -2.20
CA ALA A 194 5.99 -1.71 -2.82
C ALA A 194 4.84 -1.93 -1.83
N LEU A 195 4.84 -3.05 -1.13
CA LEU A 195 3.77 -3.43 -0.22
C LEU A 195 4.15 -3.12 1.24
N LEU A 196 3.14 -3.00 2.08
CA LEU A 196 3.25 -2.85 3.52
C LEU A 196 2.58 -4.02 4.23
N ALA A 197 3.16 -4.42 5.36
CA ALA A 197 2.52 -5.29 6.35
C ALA A 197 2.63 -4.63 7.73
N VAL A 198 1.54 -4.59 8.49
CA VAL A 198 1.49 -3.92 9.79
C VAL A 198 1.32 -4.93 10.91
N ASP A 199 2.10 -4.76 11.98
CA ASP A 199 1.90 -5.41 13.28
C ASP A 199 1.41 -4.38 14.30
N PRO A 200 0.10 -4.34 14.61
CA PRO A 200 -0.48 -3.38 15.54
C PRO A 200 -0.01 -3.58 16.99
N ILE A 201 0.39 -4.80 17.35
CA ILE A 201 0.79 -5.16 18.72
C ILE A 201 2.16 -4.57 19.05
N SER A 202 3.15 -4.83 18.21
CA SER A 202 4.51 -4.29 18.38
C SER A 202 4.67 -2.87 17.81
N LYS A 203 3.64 -2.35 17.13
CA LYS A 203 3.64 -1.07 16.41
C LYS A 203 4.78 -0.98 15.42
N LYS A 204 4.84 -1.95 14.52
CA LYS A 204 5.81 -2.03 13.45
C LYS A 204 5.15 -2.16 12.09
N ILE A 205 5.80 -1.57 11.11
CA ILE A 205 5.48 -1.73 9.69
C ILE A 205 6.68 -2.37 9.02
N TYR A 206 6.40 -3.25 8.09
CA TYR A 206 7.36 -3.84 7.18
C TYR A 206 7.06 -3.36 5.77
N CYS A 207 8.11 -2.96 5.04
CA CYS A 207 8.02 -2.43 3.69
C CYS A 207 8.86 -3.29 2.74
N SER A 208 8.24 -3.74 1.67
CA SER A 208 8.86 -4.48 0.58
C SER A 208 9.35 -3.55 -0.55
N ARG A 209 9.96 -4.11 -1.60
CA ARG A 209 10.56 -3.35 -2.70
C ARG A 209 10.08 -3.84 -4.06
N MET A 210 9.85 -2.90 -4.97
CA MET A 210 9.80 -3.21 -6.40
C MET A 210 11.20 -3.15 -7.02
N MET A 211 11.30 -3.52 -8.30
CA MET A 211 12.45 -3.12 -9.11
C MET A 211 12.40 -1.59 -9.29
N PRO A 212 13.52 -0.89 -9.08
CA PRO A 212 13.58 0.55 -9.31
C PRO A 212 13.24 0.84 -10.77
N MET A 213 12.24 1.69 -10.99
CA MET A 213 11.86 2.17 -12.31
C MET A 213 12.76 3.34 -12.71
N ASN A 214 14.04 3.09 -12.90
CA ASN A 214 14.91 4.09 -13.54
C ASN A 214 14.46 4.28 -14.98
N GLY A 215 14.13 5.51 -15.32
CA GLY A 215 13.50 5.90 -16.56
C GLY A 215 13.99 5.14 -17.78
N MET A 216 13.07 4.60 -18.53
CA MET A 216 13.17 3.89 -19.80
C MET A 216 14.57 3.33 -20.14
N GLY A 217 14.91 2.14 -19.63
CA GLY A 217 15.97 1.35 -20.25
C GLY A 217 16.95 0.57 -19.39
N ASN A 218 17.11 0.86 -18.10
CA ASN A 218 18.03 0.10 -17.25
C ASN A 218 17.41 -0.25 -15.91
N MET A 219 16.67 -1.36 -15.85
CA MET A 219 16.32 -2.01 -14.59
C MET A 219 17.59 -2.68 -14.04
N MET A 220 18.39 -1.94 -13.28
CA MET A 220 19.51 -2.54 -12.52
C MET A 220 19.08 -2.60 -11.05
N PRO A 221 19.14 -3.78 -10.40
CA PRO A 221 18.89 -3.87 -8.97
C PRO A 221 19.89 -3.00 -8.21
N SER A 222 19.39 -2.08 -7.39
CA SER A 222 20.23 -1.39 -6.41
C SER A 222 20.56 -2.34 -5.25
N SER A 223 21.55 -2.00 -4.43
CA SER A 223 21.85 -2.77 -3.21
C SER A 223 20.69 -2.74 -2.21
N GLU A 224 19.82 -1.74 -2.27
CA GLU A 224 18.65 -1.55 -1.41
C GLU A 224 17.46 -2.41 -1.86
N SER A 225 17.44 -2.83 -3.13
CA SER A 225 16.38 -3.69 -3.66
C SER A 225 16.39 -5.14 -3.13
N THR A 226 17.26 -5.46 -2.18
CA THR A 226 17.38 -6.80 -1.55
C THR A 226 17.02 -6.79 -0.07
N ILE A 227 16.34 -5.76 0.43
CA ILE A 227 16.01 -5.64 1.84
C ILE A 227 14.50 -5.48 2.06
N ILE A 228 14.03 -6.01 3.19
CA ILE A 228 12.77 -5.63 3.81
C ILE A 228 13.08 -4.63 4.91
N GLN A 229 12.48 -3.43 4.82
CA GLN A 229 12.64 -2.38 5.81
C GLN A 229 11.58 -2.53 6.90
N SER A 230 11.99 -2.50 8.18
CA SER A 230 11.07 -2.39 9.31
C SER A 230 11.13 -0.99 9.92
N LEU A 231 9.97 -0.39 10.15
CA LEU A 231 9.81 0.88 10.85
C LEU A 231 8.96 0.66 12.10
N SER A 232 9.31 1.29 13.22
CA SER A 232 8.41 1.46 14.36
C SER A 232 7.61 2.75 14.20
N TYR A 233 6.38 2.80 14.71
CA TYR A 233 5.52 3.96 14.62
C TYR A 233 4.83 4.29 15.93
N ASN A 234 4.53 5.56 16.12
CA ASN A 234 3.75 6.09 17.26
C ASN A 234 3.10 7.43 16.86
N ALA A 235 2.53 8.15 17.84
CA ALA A 235 1.92 9.47 17.59
C ALA A 235 2.91 10.56 17.16
N MET A 236 4.20 10.34 17.31
CA MET A 236 5.25 11.29 16.92
C MET A 236 5.87 10.95 15.55
N GLY A 237 5.44 9.85 14.91
CA GLY A 237 5.90 9.48 13.59
C GLY A 237 6.60 8.13 13.49
N LEU A 238 7.34 7.97 12.41
CA LEU A 238 8.03 6.78 11.96
C LEU A 238 9.51 6.82 12.36
N GLN A 239 10.05 5.67 12.74
CA GLN A 239 11.48 5.52 13.04
C GLN A 239 11.99 4.21 12.47
N GLU A 240 13.21 4.22 11.94
CA GLU A 240 13.87 2.98 11.54
C GLU A 240 13.99 2.01 12.71
N SER A 241 13.56 0.76 12.48
CA SER A 241 13.68 -0.30 13.46
C SER A 241 14.76 -1.29 13.06
N GLN A 242 14.62 -1.91 11.88
CA GLN A 242 15.56 -2.94 11.42
C GLN A 242 15.46 -3.14 9.91
N GLN A 243 16.55 -3.63 9.31
CA GLN A 243 16.60 -4.09 7.92
C GLN A 243 16.89 -5.59 7.89
N TYR A 244 16.15 -6.32 7.07
CA TYR A 244 16.33 -7.75 6.83
C TYR A 244 16.83 -7.96 5.41
N SER A 245 18.06 -8.43 5.27
CA SER A 245 18.63 -8.73 3.96
C SER A 245 18.17 -10.09 3.46
N ILE A 246 17.69 -10.12 2.22
CA ILE A 246 17.43 -11.35 1.48
C ILE A 246 18.39 -11.47 0.30
N ASN A 247 18.58 -12.68 -0.23
CA ASN A 247 19.56 -12.91 -1.30
C ASN A 247 18.99 -12.70 -2.72
N SER A 248 17.75 -12.19 -2.83
CA SER A 248 17.07 -11.96 -4.10
C SER A 248 16.68 -10.50 -4.28
N PRO A 249 16.78 -9.95 -5.50
CA PRO A 249 16.31 -8.60 -5.79
C PRO A 249 14.78 -8.53 -5.83
N ALA A 250 14.24 -7.32 -5.70
CA ALA A 250 12.80 -7.03 -5.77
C ALA A 250 11.94 -7.96 -4.89
N PRO A 251 12.10 -7.94 -3.56
CA PRO A 251 11.22 -8.65 -2.63
C PRO A 251 9.85 -7.96 -2.60
N HIS A 252 9.02 -8.23 -3.59
CA HIS A 252 7.75 -7.53 -3.81
C HIS A 252 6.64 -8.05 -2.90
N GLY A 253 6.36 -9.36 -2.95
CA GLY A 253 5.34 -9.97 -2.11
C GLY A 253 5.66 -9.79 -0.62
N LEU A 254 4.65 -9.46 0.19
CA LEU A 254 4.85 -9.23 1.62
C LEU A 254 3.64 -9.68 2.42
N ALA A 255 3.89 -10.35 3.53
CA ALA A 255 2.90 -10.68 4.56
C ALA A 255 3.57 -10.80 5.93
N ILE A 256 2.78 -10.67 6.99
CA ILE A 256 3.17 -10.97 8.37
C ILE A 256 2.19 -12.00 8.93
N ASN A 257 2.65 -12.90 9.80
CA ASN A 257 1.74 -13.81 10.51
C ASN A 257 0.96 -13.10 11.62
N ASN A 258 -0.12 -13.71 12.08
CA ASN A 258 -1.01 -13.11 13.08
C ASN A 258 -0.32 -12.81 14.41
N ASP A 259 0.74 -13.56 14.76
CA ASP A 259 1.47 -13.39 16.01
C ASP A 259 2.55 -12.29 15.93
N GLY A 260 2.78 -11.72 14.74
CA GLY A 260 3.80 -10.69 14.54
C GLY A 260 5.24 -11.20 14.67
N THR A 261 5.47 -12.51 14.56
CA THR A 261 6.79 -13.15 14.77
C THR A 261 7.53 -13.48 13.49
N GLU A 262 6.80 -13.61 12.36
CA GLU A 262 7.36 -14.00 11.07
C GLU A 262 6.87 -13.09 9.95
N VAL A 263 7.79 -12.63 9.11
CA VAL A 263 7.51 -11.91 7.87
C VAL A 263 7.83 -12.80 6.68
N TYR A 264 6.96 -12.79 5.69
CA TYR A 264 7.12 -13.53 4.44
C TYR A 264 7.26 -12.55 3.28
N THR A 265 8.18 -12.85 2.36
CA THR A 265 8.38 -12.05 1.16
C THR A 265 8.76 -12.92 -0.03
N ALA A 266 8.35 -12.50 -1.23
CA ALA A 266 8.67 -13.20 -2.46
C ALA A 266 9.33 -12.26 -3.48
N SER A 267 10.42 -12.71 -4.07
CA SER A 267 11.13 -11.95 -5.11
C SER A 267 10.39 -12.04 -6.44
N ASN A 268 9.89 -10.90 -6.91
CA ASN A 268 9.21 -10.79 -8.21
C ASN A 268 10.11 -11.16 -9.41
N THR A 269 11.42 -11.07 -9.25
CA THR A 269 12.38 -11.27 -10.34
C THR A 269 13.10 -12.61 -10.28
N ALA A 270 13.34 -13.15 -9.09
CA ALA A 270 14.11 -14.37 -8.90
C ALA A 270 13.23 -15.62 -8.68
N ASP A 271 11.92 -15.44 -8.46
CA ASP A 271 10.97 -16.53 -8.14
C ASP A 271 11.40 -17.33 -6.89
N TRP A 272 11.82 -16.61 -5.85
CA TRP A 272 12.18 -17.13 -4.53
C TRP A 272 11.24 -16.59 -3.46
N LEU A 273 10.84 -17.47 -2.53
CA LEU A 273 10.02 -17.18 -1.36
C LEU A 273 10.88 -17.24 -0.09
N TYR A 274 10.68 -16.27 0.80
CA TYR A 274 11.43 -16.14 2.03
C TYR A 274 10.53 -16.06 3.25
N LYS A 275 10.99 -16.68 4.34
CA LYS A 275 10.50 -16.50 5.69
C LYS A 275 11.59 -15.82 6.51
N ILE A 276 11.21 -14.80 7.26
CA ILE A 276 12.06 -14.02 8.15
C ILE A 276 11.53 -14.20 9.57
N ASP A 277 12.30 -14.85 10.44
CA ASP A 277 12.06 -14.87 11.88
C ASP A 277 12.52 -13.53 12.46
N ILE A 278 11.56 -12.74 12.99
CA ILE A 278 11.82 -11.38 13.45
C ILE A 278 12.67 -11.37 14.72
N GLU A 279 12.43 -12.31 15.64
CA GLU A 279 13.13 -12.36 16.94
C GLU A 279 14.59 -12.80 16.76
N ASN A 280 14.80 -13.85 15.96
CA ASN A 280 16.13 -14.45 15.78
C ASN A 280 16.92 -13.81 14.61
N ASN A 281 16.28 -12.98 13.80
CA ASN A 281 16.83 -12.41 12.57
C ASN A 281 17.36 -13.49 11.60
N GLU A 282 16.62 -14.61 11.53
CA GLU A 282 16.94 -15.71 10.62
C GLU A 282 16.12 -15.60 9.34
N VAL A 283 16.75 -15.82 8.20
CA VAL A 283 16.12 -15.76 6.87
C VAL A 283 16.25 -17.12 6.21
N ILE A 284 15.11 -17.74 5.89
CA ILE A 284 15.01 -19.01 5.18
C ILE A 284 14.42 -18.74 3.79
N GLY A 285 15.12 -19.14 2.73
CA GLY A 285 14.67 -18.99 1.35
C GLY A 285 14.43 -20.34 0.69
N VAL A 286 13.37 -20.41 -0.14
CA VAL A 286 13.05 -21.57 -0.98
C VAL A 286 12.75 -21.11 -2.41
N VAL A 287 13.13 -21.95 -3.39
CA VAL A 287 12.77 -21.72 -4.80
C VAL A 287 11.28 -22.01 -4.99
N MET A 288 10.57 -21.12 -5.67
CA MET A 288 9.14 -21.29 -5.95
C MET A 288 8.86 -22.14 -7.19
N ASP A 289 9.81 -22.17 -8.12
CA ASP A 289 9.67 -22.87 -9.40
C ASP A 289 10.58 -24.10 -9.46
N SER A 290 9.97 -25.28 -9.37
CA SER A 290 10.71 -26.55 -9.44
C SER A 290 11.21 -26.89 -10.86
N GLU A 291 10.72 -26.22 -11.89
CA GLU A 291 11.14 -26.47 -13.28
C GLU A 291 12.47 -25.78 -13.63
N ILE A 292 12.84 -24.74 -12.85
CA ILE A 292 14.08 -24.02 -13.04
C ILE A 292 14.92 -24.09 -11.77
N ASN A 293 16.11 -24.64 -11.91
CA ASN A 293 17.07 -24.64 -10.82
C ASN A 293 17.91 -23.37 -10.89
N ASN A 294 17.39 -22.28 -10.28
CA ASN A 294 18.05 -20.99 -10.20
C ASN A 294 18.59 -20.69 -8.80
N THR A 295 19.61 -19.85 -8.74
CA THR A 295 20.10 -19.31 -7.45
C THR A 295 19.28 -18.07 -7.06
N PRO A 296 19.23 -17.71 -5.77
CA PRO A 296 18.47 -16.54 -5.29
C PRO A 296 18.79 -15.22 -6.01
N SER A 297 20.02 -15.04 -6.46
CA SER A 297 20.48 -13.83 -7.14
C SER A 297 20.20 -13.82 -8.67
N GLN A 298 19.71 -14.90 -9.22
CA GLN A 298 19.42 -15.00 -10.66
C GLN A 298 18.02 -14.49 -10.96
N THR A 299 17.92 -13.56 -11.90
CA THR A 299 16.65 -13.06 -12.41
C THR A 299 16.08 -14.03 -13.43
N THR A 300 14.98 -14.67 -13.13
CA THR A 300 14.26 -15.60 -14.01
C THR A 300 12.94 -15.03 -14.53
N GLN A 301 12.20 -14.31 -13.69
CA GLN A 301 10.91 -13.67 -14.01
C GLN A 301 9.90 -14.64 -14.66
N ARG A 302 9.90 -15.91 -14.25
CA ARG A 302 8.99 -16.89 -14.84
C ARG A 302 7.65 -16.92 -14.13
N LEU A 303 7.66 -16.96 -12.80
CA LEU A 303 6.44 -16.91 -12.00
C LEU A 303 6.02 -15.47 -11.65
N LYS A 304 6.97 -14.58 -11.42
CA LYS A 304 6.74 -13.17 -11.04
C LYS A 304 5.78 -13.05 -9.85
N PRO A 305 6.14 -13.53 -8.66
CA PRO A 305 5.28 -13.41 -7.48
C PRO A 305 4.99 -11.95 -7.14
N ILE A 306 3.73 -11.66 -6.80
CA ILE A 306 3.21 -10.29 -6.58
C ILE A 306 2.89 -10.04 -5.13
N GLN A 307 2.05 -10.86 -4.50
CA GLN A 307 1.66 -10.67 -3.10
C GLN A 307 1.75 -11.98 -2.33
N CYS A 308 2.15 -11.87 -1.05
CA CYS A 308 2.01 -12.92 -0.05
C CYS A 308 0.79 -12.61 0.84
N LEU A 309 0.12 -13.67 1.32
CA LEU A 309 -0.96 -13.59 2.31
C LEU A 309 -0.78 -14.74 3.29
N SER A 310 -0.67 -14.42 4.59
CA SER A 310 -0.52 -15.43 5.65
C SER A 310 -1.85 -15.63 6.36
N ILE A 311 -2.31 -16.89 6.41
CA ILE A 311 -3.53 -17.29 7.12
C ILE A 311 -3.20 -18.54 7.95
N GLU A 312 -3.19 -18.42 9.25
CA GLU A 312 -2.78 -19.51 10.17
C GLU A 312 -1.41 -20.09 9.78
N ASN A 313 -1.36 -21.40 9.45
CA ASN A 313 -0.14 -22.08 9.01
C ASN A 313 -0.01 -22.17 7.47
N LYS A 314 -0.77 -21.36 6.73
CA LYS A 314 -0.76 -21.33 5.28
C LYS A 314 -0.24 -19.99 4.78
N LEU A 315 0.54 -20.05 3.73
CA LEU A 315 1.05 -18.87 3.03
C LEU A 315 0.64 -18.97 1.56
N PHE A 316 -0.13 -18.00 1.12
CA PHE A 316 -0.59 -17.90 -0.26
C PHE A 316 0.29 -16.90 -1.01
N VAL A 317 0.63 -17.23 -2.26
CA VAL A 317 1.43 -16.34 -3.12
C VAL A 317 0.80 -16.27 -4.50
N THR A 318 0.42 -15.07 -4.93
CA THR A 318 -0.03 -14.81 -6.30
C THR A 318 1.18 -14.68 -7.21
N CYS A 319 1.12 -15.27 -8.40
CA CYS A 319 2.18 -15.25 -9.40
C CYS A 319 1.60 -14.80 -10.74
N SER A 320 1.98 -13.61 -11.22
CA SER A 320 1.42 -13.02 -12.43
C SER A 320 1.88 -13.70 -13.72
N ALA A 321 3.07 -14.26 -13.76
CA ALA A 321 3.63 -15.04 -14.86
C ALA A 321 3.54 -14.35 -16.25
N GLY A 322 2.86 -14.95 -17.24
CA GLY A 322 2.67 -14.39 -18.58
C GLY A 322 3.73 -14.80 -19.60
N ILE A 323 4.07 -13.92 -20.54
CA ILE A 323 5.13 -14.21 -21.52
C ILE A 323 6.48 -14.31 -20.79
N TRP A 324 7.15 -15.41 -21.01
CA TRP A 324 8.46 -15.68 -20.44
C TRP A 324 9.47 -16.04 -21.53
N MET A 325 10.66 -15.42 -21.45
CA MET A 325 11.80 -15.77 -22.28
C MET A 325 12.83 -16.50 -21.42
N ASN A 326 13.10 -17.75 -21.75
CA ASN A 326 14.09 -18.55 -21.03
C ASN A 326 15.46 -17.86 -21.12
N PRO A 327 16.04 -17.41 -20.01
CA PRO A 327 17.31 -16.68 -20.02
C PRO A 327 18.51 -17.53 -20.44
N PHE A 328 18.36 -18.86 -20.48
CA PHE A 328 19.43 -19.80 -20.84
C PHE A 328 19.35 -20.26 -22.28
N THR A 329 18.15 -20.39 -22.86
CA THR A 329 17.95 -20.90 -24.23
C THR A 329 17.47 -19.84 -25.22
N GLY A 330 16.92 -18.71 -24.71
CA GLY A 330 16.26 -17.69 -25.54
C GLY A 330 14.89 -18.11 -26.07
N GLU A 331 14.36 -19.26 -25.64
CA GLU A 331 13.06 -19.77 -26.07
C GLU A 331 11.92 -19.04 -25.33
N GLN A 332 10.91 -18.65 -26.08
CA GLN A 332 9.74 -17.96 -25.55
C GLN A 332 8.62 -18.98 -25.26
N SER A 333 7.96 -18.82 -24.09
CA SER A 333 6.77 -19.59 -23.72
C SER A 333 5.76 -18.72 -22.98
N ILE A 334 4.52 -19.18 -22.91
CA ILE A 334 3.47 -18.59 -22.08
C ILE A 334 3.41 -19.42 -20.81
N ILE A 335 3.49 -18.75 -19.67
CA ILE A 335 3.34 -19.36 -18.35
C ILE A 335 2.01 -18.87 -17.79
N PRO A 336 1.07 -19.77 -17.45
CA PRO A 336 -0.20 -19.36 -16.86
C PRO A 336 0.01 -18.72 -15.48
N GLY A 337 -0.83 -17.75 -15.14
CA GLY A 337 -0.86 -17.17 -13.79
C GLY A 337 -1.21 -18.23 -12.75
N LYS A 338 -0.67 -18.11 -11.53
CA LYS A 338 -0.83 -19.12 -10.47
C LYS A 338 -1.16 -18.50 -9.13
N LEU A 339 -1.91 -19.26 -8.32
CA LEU A 339 -1.96 -19.09 -6.88
C LEU A 339 -1.26 -20.31 -6.25
N GLN A 340 -0.20 -20.07 -5.52
CA GLN A 340 0.50 -21.11 -4.77
C GLN A 340 0.09 -21.05 -3.28
N MET A 341 -0.14 -22.22 -2.66
CA MET A 341 -0.37 -22.38 -1.24
C MET A 341 0.77 -23.18 -0.62
N TRP A 342 1.41 -22.58 0.39
CA TRP A 342 2.58 -23.13 1.08
C TRP A 342 2.26 -23.38 2.54
N ASN A 343 2.92 -24.35 3.16
CA ASN A 343 2.96 -24.47 4.61
C ASN A 343 3.98 -23.45 5.16
N SER A 344 3.53 -22.52 5.99
CA SER A 344 4.38 -21.43 6.50
C SER A 344 5.48 -21.91 7.47
N ASP A 345 5.25 -23.01 8.21
CA ASP A 345 6.26 -23.54 9.12
C ASP A 345 7.41 -24.22 8.38
N SER A 346 7.07 -25.13 7.46
CA SER A 346 8.05 -25.95 6.73
C SER A 346 8.56 -25.34 5.44
N MET A 347 7.93 -24.27 4.96
CA MET A 347 8.19 -23.64 3.66
C MET A 347 8.12 -24.64 2.49
N GLN A 348 7.17 -25.59 2.56
CA GLN A 348 6.90 -26.56 1.51
C GLN A 348 5.64 -26.18 0.75
N LEU A 349 5.69 -26.29 -0.57
CA LEU A 349 4.52 -26.12 -1.43
C LEU A 349 3.49 -27.22 -1.11
N ILE A 350 2.25 -26.81 -0.80
CA ILE A 350 1.13 -27.71 -0.56
C ILE A 350 0.40 -27.97 -1.87
N ASP A 351 -0.03 -26.90 -2.56
CA ASP A 351 -0.78 -26.98 -3.80
C ASP A 351 -0.59 -25.70 -4.66
N SER A 352 -0.94 -25.78 -5.93
CA SER A 352 -0.87 -24.67 -6.89
C SER A 352 -2.06 -24.72 -7.83
N TYR A 353 -2.87 -23.65 -7.82
CA TYR A 353 -3.95 -23.45 -8.80
C TYR A 353 -3.44 -22.65 -9.99
N GLU A 354 -3.68 -23.14 -11.21
CA GLU A 354 -3.35 -22.44 -12.46
C GLU A 354 -4.60 -21.77 -13.03
N PHE A 355 -4.50 -20.46 -13.27
CA PHE A 355 -5.51 -19.69 -13.98
C PHE A 355 -5.33 -19.82 -15.51
N SER A 356 -6.20 -19.15 -16.27
CA SER A 356 -6.03 -19.04 -17.70
C SER A 356 -4.73 -18.31 -18.10
N ASP A 357 -4.24 -18.54 -19.31
CA ASP A 357 -3.13 -17.79 -19.88
C ASP A 357 -3.43 -16.29 -19.83
N PHE A 358 -2.44 -15.48 -19.49
CA PHE A 358 -2.54 -14.01 -19.39
C PHE A 358 -3.48 -13.46 -18.30
N SER A 359 -3.98 -14.28 -17.37
CA SER A 359 -4.82 -13.83 -16.25
C SER A 359 -4.10 -12.89 -15.26
N ALA A 360 -2.79 -13.01 -15.16
CA ALA A 360 -1.92 -12.17 -14.31
C ALA A 360 -2.46 -11.95 -12.88
N PRO A 361 -2.55 -12.99 -12.02
CA PRO A 361 -2.96 -12.85 -10.63
C PRO A 361 -2.14 -11.80 -9.89
N TRP A 362 -2.83 -10.82 -9.29
CA TRP A 362 -2.20 -9.65 -8.67
C TRP A 362 -2.40 -9.65 -7.16
N HIS A 363 -3.29 -8.82 -6.60
CA HIS A 363 -3.51 -8.81 -5.18
C HIS A 363 -4.52 -9.87 -4.72
N ILE A 364 -4.39 -10.27 -3.45
CA ILE A 364 -5.16 -11.33 -2.82
C ILE A 364 -5.65 -10.89 -1.45
N LYS A 365 -6.86 -11.32 -1.07
CA LYS A 365 -7.44 -11.06 0.24
C LYS A 365 -8.27 -12.26 0.72
N GLU A 366 -8.21 -12.56 2.04
CA GLU A 366 -9.03 -13.59 2.66
C GLU A 366 -10.48 -13.16 2.84
N SER A 367 -11.40 -14.14 2.78
CA SER A 367 -12.75 -14.01 3.30
C SER A 367 -12.72 -14.02 4.84
N PRO A 368 -13.45 -13.10 5.52
CA PRO A 368 -13.52 -13.11 6.98
C PRO A 368 -14.37 -14.26 7.55
N LEU A 369 -15.12 -14.99 6.71
CA LEU A 369 -16.11 -15.98 7.14
C LEU A 369 -15.83 -17.41 6.71
N GLU A 370 -15.15 -17.60 5.57
CA GLU A 370 -14.97 -18.90 4.95
C GLU A 370 -13.50 -19.13 4.55
N ASN A 371 -13.12 -20.39 4.35
CA ASN A 371 -11.81 -20.75 3.81
C ASN A 371 -11.75 -20.45 2.30
N ILE A 372 -11.83 -19.17 1.97
CA ILE A 372 -11.79 -18.61 0.63
C ILE A 372 -10.77 -17.48 0.60
N VAL A 373 -10.05 -17.38 -0.49
CA VAL A 373 -9.27 -16.20 -0.85
C VAL A 373 -9.79 -15.64 -2.17
N TYR A 374 -9.90 -14.32 -2.25
CA TYR A 374 -10.27 -13.62 -3.47
C TYR A 374 -9.00 -13.06 -4.13
N VAL A 375 -8.90 -13.22 -5.43
CA VAL A 375 -7.74 -12.82 -6.23
C VAL A 375 -8.18 -11.85 -7.31
N ALA A 376 -7.56 -10.68 -7.37
CA ALA A 376 -7.66 -9.79 -8.51
C ALA A 376 -6.79 -10.34 -9.64
N LEU A 377 -7.39 -10.67 -10.77
CA LEU A 377 -6.70 -11.05 -11.99
C LEU A 377 -6.54 -9.78 -12.83
N SER A 378 -5.30 -9.29 -12.90
CA SER A 378 -4.96 -8.04 -13.59
C SER A 378 -5.23 -8.12 -15.09
N GLY A 379 -5.14 -9.32 -15.64
CA GLY A 379 -5.46 -9.62 -17.03
C GLY A 379 -4.47 -9.09 -18.03
N ASP A 380 -4.87 -9.14 -19.29
CA ASP A 380 -4.18 -8.54 -20.44
C ASP A 380 -5.24 -8.06 -21.42
N ASN A 381 -5.31 -6.77 -21.66
CA ASN A 381 -6.32 -6.11 -22.50
C ASN A 381 -6.39 -6.61 -23.94
N LEU A 382 -5.38 -7.36 -24.40
CA LEU A 382 -5.42 -7.99 -25.73
C LEU A 382 -6.20 -9.30 -25.75
N TYR A 383 -6.44 -9.89 -24.55
CA TYR A 383 -7.02 -11.22 -24.40
C TYR A 383 -8.29 -11.23 -23.56
N ASP A 384 -8.73 -10.06 -23.03
CA ASP A 384 -9.91 -9.89 -22.19
C ASP A 384 -9.92 -10.90 -21.01
N THR A 385 -8.82 -10.93 -20.25
CA THR A 385 -8.59 -11.91 -19.17
C THR A 385 -8.70 -11.31 -17.75
N GLU A 386 -9.18 -10.08 -17.65
CA GLU A 386 -9.43 -9.38 -16.39
C GLU A 386 -10.62 -10.03 -15.67
N ALA A 387 -10.40 -10.43 -14.42
CA ALA A 387 -11.43 -11.07 -13.61
C ALA A 387 -11.15 -10.93 -12.11
N VAL A 388 -12.16 -11.25 -11.31
CA VAL A 388 -12.01 -11.55 -9.90
C VAL A 388 -12.30 -13.02 -9.70
N ALA A 389 -11.40 -13.75 -9.05
CA ALA A 389 -11.53 -15.16 -8.76
C ALA A 389 -11.72 -15.41 -7.26
N SER A 390 -12.63 -16.33 -6.92
CA SER A 390 -12.83 -16.87 -5.59
C SER A 390 -12.23 -18.28 -5.55
N ILE A 391 -11.23 -18.47 -4.72
CA ILE A 391 -10.51 -19.75 -4.57
C ILE A 391 -10.77 -20.29 -3.16
N ARG A 392 -11.41 -21.44 -3.10
CA ARG A 392 -11.60 -22.19 -1.86
C ARG A 392 -10.35 -23.00 -1.54
N TYR A 393 -9.93 -22.99 -0.28
CA TYR A 393 -8.78 -23.75 0.17
C TYR A 393 -9.12 -24.73 1.29
N SER A 394 -8.36 -25.81 1.37
CA SER A 394 -8.35 -26.79 2.44
C SER A 394 -6.92 -26.96 3.00
N ASP A 395 -6.69 -27.99 3.79
CA ASP A 395 -5.33 -28.31 4.26
C ASP A 395 -4.40 -28.82 3.16
N SER A 396 -4.94 -29.25 2.01
CA SER A 396 -4.16 -29.89 0.96
C SER A 396 -4.52 -29.48 -0.46
N GLU A 397 -5.53 -28.64 -0.68
CA GLU A 397 -6.05 -28.40 -2.04
C GLU A 397 -6.60 -26.98 -2.19
N LEU A 398 -6.40 -26.43 -3.39
CA LEU A 398 -7.00 -25.21 -3.91
C LEU A 398 -8.03 -25.56 -4.99
N SER A 399 -9.19 -24.94 -4.96
CA SER A 399 -10.23 -25.13 -5.96
C SER A 399 -10.95 -23.83 -6.31
N LEU A 400 -11.23 -23.64 -7.58
CA LEU A 400 -12.04 -22.50 -8.03
C LEU A 400 -13.48 -22.65 -7.53
N ASP A 401 -13.98 -21.61 -6.87
CA ASP A 401 -15.38 -21.50 -6.48
C ASP A 401 -16.17 -20.78 -7.58
N TRP A 402 -15.71 -19.58 -7.95
CA TRP A 402 -16.20 -18.82 -9.09
C TRP A 402 -15.12 -17.87 -9.62
N GLU A 403 -15.30 -17.46 -10.88
CA GLU A 403 -14.52 -16.41 -11.55
C GLU A 403 -15.51 -15.48 -12.28
N THR A 404 -15.36 -14.17 -12.08
CA THR A 404 -16.23 -13.15 -12.64
C THR A 404 -15.41 -12.16 -13.46
N SER A 405 -15.74 -12.04 -14.74
CA SER A 405 -15.29 -10.97 -15.62
C SER A 405 -16.37 -9.94 -15.85
N ASN A 406 -15.99 -8.73 -16.25
CA ASN A 406 -16.92 -7.66 -16.61
C ASN A 406 -16.28 -6.76 -17.68
N ASP A 407 -17.07 -6.30 -18.65
CA ASP A 407 -16.61 -5.44 -19.74
C ASP A 407 -16.01 -4.09 -19.27
N ASN A 408 -16.23 -3.73 -18.00
CA ASN A 408 -15.67 -2.52 -17.39
C ASN A 408 -14.33 -2.78 -16.68
N PHE A 409 -13.84 -4.02 -16.61
CA PHE A 409 -12.58 -4.33 -15.98
C PHE A 409 -11.40 -4.01 -16.90
N ASP A 410 -10.40 -3.30 -16.38
CA ASP A 410 -9.13 -3.06 -17.05
C ASP A 410 -8.00 -2.99 -16.01
N THR A 411 -7.09 -3.95 -16.10
CA THR A 411 -5.89 -4.03 -15.27
C THR A 411 -6.23 -3.99 -13.78
N LEU A 412 -6.98 -5.00 -13.28
CA LEU A 412 -7.36 -5.06 -11.87
C LEU A 412 -6.13 -5.15 -10.97
N HIS A 413 -6.15 -4.42 -9.84
CA HIS A 413 -4.97 -4.27 -8.99
C HIS A 413 -5.25 -4.56 -7.50
N GLY A 414 -5.69 -3.58 -6.71
CA GLY A 414 -5.99 -3.74 -5.28
C GLY A 414 -7.29 -4.48 -5.02
N ILE A 415 -7.35 -5.23 -3.92
CA ILE A 415 -8.55 -5.98 -3.50
C ILE A 415 -8.69 -5.96 -1.98
N ASP A 416 -9.88 -5.72 -1.48
CA ASP A 416 -10.24 -5.93 -0.07
C ASP A 416 -11.69 -6.41 0.05
N VAL A 417 -12.05 -6.95 1.22
CA VAL A 417 -13.33 -7.62 1.48
C VAL A 417 -14.01 -6.95 2.66
N SER A 418 -15.32 -6.72 2.56
CA SER A 418 -16.15 -6.18 3.66
C SER A 418 -16.06 -7.03 4.93
N SER A 419 -16.27 -6.42 6.11
CA SER A 419 -16.17 -7.11 7.41
C SER A 419 -17.16 -8.25 7.58
N ASP A 420 -18.33 -8.15 6.92
CA ASP A 420 -19.37 -9.18 6.88
C ASP A 420 -19.13 -10.26 5.81
N GLY A 421 -18.10 -10.09 4.96
CA GLY A 421 -17.77 -11.01 3.88
C GLY A 421 -18.76 -11.00 2.72
N GLU A 422 -19.71 -10.04 2.68
CA GLU A 422 -20.74 -9.98 1.64
C GLU A 422 -20.25 -9.34 0.34
N TYR A 423 -19.26 -8.42 0.43
CA TYR A 423 -18.77 -7.65 -0.71
C TYR A 423 -17.27 -7.68 -0.85
N ILE A 424 -16.83 -7.74 -2.09
CA ILE A 424 -15.45 -7.61 -2.53
C ILE A 424 -15.31 -6.29 -3.28
N PHE A 425 -14.30 -5.50 -2.96
CA PHE A 425 -13.97 -4.26 -3.64
C PHE A 425 -12.63 -4.39 -4.34
N VAL A 426 -12.59 -4.01 -5.61
CA VAL A 426 -11.41 -4.16 -6.47
C VAL A 426 -11.12 -2.86 -7.20
N SER A 427 -9.87 -2.42 -7.20
CA SER A 427 -9.44 -1.26 -7.97
C SER A 427 -9.05 -1.66 -9.39
N GLY A 428 -9.62 -0.98 -10.39
CA GLY A 428 -9.22 -1.04 -11.79
C GLY A 428 -8.18 0.02 -12.09
N ARG A 429 -6.92 -0.42 -12.29
CA ARG A 429 -5.80 0.47 -12.55
C ARG A 429 -5.91 1.16 -13.91
N GLY A 430 -6.39 0.43 -14.92
CA GLY A 430 -6.56 0.92 -16.28
C GLY A 430 -7.86 1.68 -16.50
N ASP A 431 -8.96 1.23 -15.88
CA ASP A 431 -10.29 1.83 -16.06
C ASP A 431 -10.60 2.98 -15.08
N GLY A 432 -9.85 3.11 -13.98
CA GLY A 432 -10.04 4.16 -12.98
C GLY A 432 -11.28 3.99 -12.11
N HIS A 433 -11.80 2.77 -11.95
CA HIS A 433 -12.95 2.48 -11.11
C HIS A 433 -12.59 1.67 -9.86
N ILE A 434 -13.36 1.86 -8.81
CA ILE A 434 -13.53 0.85 -7.76
C ILE A 434 -14.78 0.06 -8.07
N HIS A 435 -14.63 -1.24 -8.25
CA HIS A 435 -15.71 -2.18 -8.53
C HIS A 435 -16.18 -2.86 -7.27
N LYS A 436 -17.49 -3.09 -7.15
CA LYS A 436 -18.12 -3.81 -6.06
C LYS A 436 -18.77 -5.09 -6.58
N ILE A 437 -18.41 -6.23 -6.00
CA ILE A 437 -18.84 -7.58 -6.37
C ILE A 437 -19.39 -8.24 -5.10
N ASP A 438 -20.43 -9.05 -5.17
CA ASP A 438 -20.90 -9.82 -4.02
C ASP A 438 -20.09 -11.13 -3.86
N ASN A 439 -20.23 -11.80 -2.72
CA ASN A 439 -19.53 -13.05 -2.41
C ASN A 439 -19.98 -14.26 -3.27
N ASN A 440 -20.97 -14.09 -4.13
CA ASN A 440 -21.40 -15.08 -5.13
C ASN A 440 -20.85 -14.77 -6.53
N GLY A 441 -20.02 -13.73 -6.66
CA GLY A 441 -19.43 -13.32 -7.92
C GLY A 441 -20.34 -12.42 -8.78
N ASN A 442 -21.45 -11.89 -8.25
CA ASN A 442 -22.27 -10.97 -9.05
C ASN A 442 -21.68 -9.55 -8.97
N TYR A 443 -21.51 -8.93 -10.13
CA TYR A 443 -21.17 -7.52 -10.23
C TYR A 443 -22.32 -6.65 -9.75
N ILE A 444 -22.07 -5.78 -8.77
CA ILE A 444 -23.10 -5.00 -8.08
C ILE A 444 -23.10 -3.54 -8.53
N ASP A 445 -21.94 -2.86 -8.45
CA ASP A 445 -21.82 -1.42 -8.68
C ASP A 445 -20.36 -1.01 -8.90
N ASN A 446 -20.13 0.25 -9.22
CA ASN A 446 -18.79 0.84 -9.31
C ASN A 446 -18.81 2.35 -9.04
N ILE A 447 -17.64 2.92 -8.76
CA ILE A 447 -17.42 4.36 -8.75
C ILE A 447 -16.22 4.71 -9.63
N PHE A 448 -16.39 5.68 -10.53
CA PHE A 448 -15.32 6.21 -11.36
C PHE A 448 -14.55 7.31 -10.62
N LEU A 449 -13.24 7.15 -10.50
CA LEU A 449 -12.33 8.07 -9.80
C LEU A 449 -11.44 8.90 -10.77
N GLY A 450 -11.60 8.71 -12.05
CA GLY A 450 -10.92 9.48 -13.09
C GLY A 450 -10.26 8.61 -14.16
N SER A 451 -10.27 9.08 -15.39
CA SER A 451 -9.48 8.47 -16.47
C SER A 451 -7.99 8.72 -16.20
N MET A 452 -7.15 7.71 -16.42
CA MET A 452 -5.70 7.74 -16.16
C MET A 452 -5.32 7.95 -14.67
N SER A 453 -6.23 7.71 -13.72
CA SER A 453 -5.94 7.83 -12.28
C SER A 453 -4.91 6.81 -11.79
N MET A 454 -4.75 5.69 -12.49
CA MET A 454 -3.87 4.57 -12.13
C MET A 454 -4.08 4.14 -10.68
N LEU A 455 -5.25 3.56 -10.40
CA LEU A 455 -5.58 3.11 -9.05
C LEU A 455 -4.61 2.03 -8.58
N GLY A 456 -4.19 2.14 -7.33
CA GLY A 456 -3.27 1.20 -6.71
C GLY A 456 -3.95 0.34 -5.63
N GLY A 457 -3.41 0.39 -4.41
CA GLY A 457 -3.93 -0.34 -3.26
C GLY A 457 -5.31 0.14 -2.82
N ILE A 458 -6.05 -0.79 -2.19
CA ILE A 458 -7.34 -0.54 -1.56
C ILE A 458 -7.33 -1.15 -0.16
N ALA A 459 -7.92 -0.49 0.82
CA ALA A 459 -8.10 -0.99 2.17
C ALA A 459 -9.46 -0.53 2.74
N ILE A 460 -10.11 -1.39 3.50
CA ILE A 460 -11.42 -1.11 4.11
C ILE A 460 -11.26 -0.94 5.62
N GLU A 461 -11.74 0.17 6.16
CA GLU A 461 -11.87 0.37 7.60
C GLU A 461 -13.10 -0.41 8.10
N LYS A 462 -12.86 -1.45 8.91
CA LYS A 462 -13.86 -2.44 9.32
C LYS A 462 -14.41 -2.18 10.73
N LYS A 463 -13.58 -1.68 11.65
CA LYS A 463 -13.97 -1.48 13.05
C LYS A 463 -14.49 -0.07 13.33
N GLY A 464 -13.89 0.91 12.69
CA GLY A 464 -14.16 2.33 12.93
C GLY A 464 -13.66 2.83 14.29
N LEU A 465 -14.17 3.99 14.73
CA LEU A 465 -13.76 4.61 15.98
C LEU A 465 -14.04 3.69 17.18
N PRO A 466 -13.12 3.56 18.14
CA PRO A 466 -13.35 2.81 19.36
C PRO A 466 -14.53 3.40 20.16
N SER A 467 -15.20 2.58 20.93
CA SER A 467 -16.14 3.06 21.92
C SER A 467 -15.42 3.86 22.99
N LEU A 468 -16.06 4.91 23.53
CA LEU A 468 -15.47 5.63 24.67
C LEU A 468 -15.26 4.66 25.83
N GLY A 469 -14.03 4.60 26.33
CA GLY A 469 -13.61 3.67 27.36
C GLY A 469 -12.91 2.40 26.87
N ASP A 470 -12.96 2.11 25.55
CA ASP A 470 -12.26 1.00 24.91
C ASP A 470 -11.01 1.53 24.18
N LEU A 471 -9.91 1.67 24.94
CA LEU A 471 -8.71 2.35 24.45
C LEU A 471 -7.84 1.50 23.52
N ASN A 472 -8.01 0.16 23.56
CA ASN A 472 -7.28 -0.75 22.70
C ASN A 472 -8.11 -1.26 21.51
N ASN A 473 -9.36 -0.78 21.41
CA ASN A 473 -10.31 -1.13 20.35
C ASN A 473 -10.50 -2.66 20.18
N ASP A 474 -10.56 -3.37 21.34
CA ASP A 474 -10.81 -4.81 21.37
C ASP A 474 -12.31 -5.16 21.56
N LEU A 475 -13.18 -4.14 21.58
CA LEU A 475 -14.63 -4.21 21.78
C LEU A 475 -15.05 -4.60 23.20
N VAL A 476 -14.14 -4.55 24.19
CA VAL A 476 -14.41 -4.92 25.57
C VAL A 476 -13.82 -3.89 26.53
N ILE A 477 -14.64 -3.07 27.17
CA ILE A 477 -14.17 -2.15 28.21
C ILE A 477 -13.82 -2.94 29.48
N ASN A 478 -12.54 -2.96 29.86
CA ASN A 478 -12.02 -3.73 30.99
C ASN A 478 -10.83 -3.06 31.68
N VAL A 479 -10.16 -3.77 32.59
CA VAL A 479 -9.03 -3.22 33.37
C VAL A 479 -7.83 -2.85 32.47
N ALA A 480 -7.67 -3.47 31.30
CA ALA A 480 -6.60 -3.11 30.37
C ALA A 480 -6.76 -1.66 29.90
N ASP A 481 -8.00 -1.23 29.62
CA ASP A 481 -8.30 0.15 29.20
C ASP A 481 -8.01 1.16 30.30
N VAL A 482 -8.31 0.81 31.56
CA VAL A 482 -7.93 1.65 32.72
C VAL A 482 -6.42 1.85 32.77
N VAL A 483 -5.64 0.80 32.54
CA VAL A 483 -4.17 0.90 32.50
C VAL A 483 -3.71 1.79 31.35
N LEU A 484 -4.32 1.63 30.18
CA LEU A 484 -4.03 2.47 29.01
C LEU A 484 -4.41 3.94 29.25
N ALA A 485 -5.57 4.22 29.85
CA ALA A 485 -5.99 5.57 30.22
C ALA A 485 -5.01 6.24 31.20
N VAL A 486 -4.54 5.51 32.20
CA VAL A 486 -3.49 6.00 33.10
C VAL A 486 -2.19 6.29 32.37
N ASN A 487 -1.78 5.41 31.45
CA ASN A 487 -0.60 5.64 30.62
C ASN A 487 -0.77 6.86 29.71
N THR A 488 -1.95 7.09 29.15
CA THR A 488 -2.29 8.26 28.33
C THR A 488 -2.15 9.56 29.12
N ILE A 489 -2.57 9.60 30.39
CA ILE A 489 -2.39 10.76 31.26
C ILE A 489 -0.90 11.14 31.44
N PHE A 490 -0.03 10.13 31.57
CA PHE A 490 1.41 10.39 31.78
C PHE A 490 2.19 10.63 30.48
N ASN A 491 1.71 10.11 29.34
CA ASN A 491 2.41 10.08 28.07
C ASN A 491 1.50 10.48 26.91
N SER A 492 0.68 11.52 27.04
CA SER A 492 -0.31 11.91 26.01
C SER A 492 0.31 12.13 24.63
N MET A 493 1.54 12.66 24.55
CA MET A 493 2.26 12.88 23.29
C MET A 493 2.64 11.57 22.57
N MET A 494 2.68 10.45 23.27
CA MET A 494 3.01 9.12 22.72
C MET A 494 1.77 8.24 22.52
N SER A 495 0.60 8.71 22.94
CA SER A 495 -0.64 7.96 22.85
C SER A 495 -1.19 7.99 21.42
N SER A 496 -1.75 6.87 20.99
CA SER A 496 -2.34 6.76 19.65
C SER A 496 -3.60 7.64 19.51
N PRO A 497 -3.99 8.04 18.29
CA PRO A 497 -5.21 8.81 18.05
C PRO A 497 -6.44 8.16 18.68
N TYR A 498 -6.59 6.85 18.54
CA TYR A 498 -7.71 6.11 19.10
C TYR A 498 -7.68 6.04 20.62
N SER A 499 -6.51 5.86 21.24
CA SER A 499 -6.39 5.91 22.70
C SER A 499 -6.73 7.28 23.26
N LEU A 500 -6.32 8.37 22.60
CA LEU A 500 -6.67 9.74 22.99
C LEU A 500 -8.18 9.97 22.87
N TYR A 501 -8.79 9.56 21.77
CA TYR A 501 -10.23 9.68 21.56
C TYR A 501 -11.03 8.88 22.59
N ALA A 502 -10.69 7.59 22.77
CA ALA A 502 -11.44 6.69 23.66
C ALA A 502 -11.26 7.02 25.15
N SER A 503 -10.19 7.70 25.53
CA SER A 503 -9.91 8.06 26.93
C SER A 503 -10.61 9.31 27.43
N ASP A 504 -11.12 10.17 26.55
CA ASP A 504 -11.84 11.40 26.94
C ASP A 504 -13.35 11.12 27.03
N LEU A 505 -13.77 10.52 28.16
CA LEU A 505 -15.17 10.11 28.35
C LEU A 505 -16.12 11.28 28.58
N ASN A 506 -15.61 12.35 29.15
CA ASN A 506 -16.42 13.53 29.48
C ASN A 506 -16.47 14.56 28.31
N GLY A 507 -15.64 14.39 27.28
CA GLY A 507 -15.59 15.23 26.07
C GLY A 507 -15.03 16.63 26.33
N ASP A 508 -14.18 16.80 27.38
CA ASP A 508 -13.57 18.10 27.69
C ASP A 508 -12.25 18.37 26.97
N GLY A 509 -11.78 17.42 26.17
CA GLY A 509 -10.55 17.48 25.38
C GLY A 509 -9.28 17.15 26.18
N ILE A 510 -9.40 16.66 27.39
CA ILE A 510 -8.27 16.38 28.30
C ILE A 510 -8.45 15.03 29.00
N THR A 511 -7.67 14.03 28.62
CA THR A 511 -7.64 12.78 29.39
C THR A 511 -7.03 13.02 30.80
N ASN A 512 -7.81 12.76 31.83
CA ASN A 512 -7.38 12.94 33.22
C ASN A 512 -8.02 11.90 34.18
N VAL A 513 -7.80 12.05 35.48
CA VAL A 513 -8.31 11.09 36.49
C VAL A 513 -9.84 10.99 36.50
N VAL A 514 -10.57 12.03 36.07
CA VAL A 514 -12.04 12.01 36.03
C VAL A 514 -12.50 10.96 35.01
N ASP A 515 -11.85 10.89 33.85
CA ASP A 515 -12.15 9.91 32.80
C ASP A 515 -11.84 8.50 33.27
N VAL A 516 -10.69 8.30 33.93
CA VAL A 516 -10.33 6.99 34.51
C VAL A 516 -11.42 6.50 35.49
N VAL A 517 -11.96 7.38 36.34
CA VAL A 517 -13.06 7.03 37.25
C VAL A 517 -14.32 6.66 36.45
N GLN A 518 -14.60 7.33 35.35
CA GLN A 518 -15.74 6.98 34.47
C GLN A 518 -15.55 5.63 33.78
N ILE A 519 -14.34 5.31 33.27
CA ILE A 519 -14.03 3.98 32.69
C ILE A 519 -14.25 2.89 33.76
N VAL A 520 -13.73 3.10 34.98
CA VAL A 520 -13.94 2.15 36.09
C VAL A 520 -15.44 1.99 36.42
N SER A 521 -16.23 3.06 36.34
CA SER A 521 -17.68 2.96 36.54
C SER A 521 -18.36 2.12 35.46
N LEU A 522 -17.94 2.26 34.16
CA LEU A 522 -18.45 1.43 33.06
C LEU A 522 -18.13 -0.07 33.23
N ILE A 523 -17.01 -0.39 33.91
CA ILE A 523 -16.62 -1.80 34.15
C ILE A 523 -17.43 -2.40 35.30
N LEU A 524 -17.89 -1.58 36.27
CA LEU A 524 -18.59 -2.03 37.47
C LEU A 524 -20.12 -2.12 37.31
N ASP A 525 -20.67 -1.43 36.31
CA ASP A 525 -22.10 -1.46 35.95
C ASP A 525 -22.47 -2.69 35.11
#